data_8865ab03371728f8e5d1defd7cab6f56
#
_entry.id   8865ab03371728f8e5d1defd7cab6f56
#
_cell.length_a   1.000
_cell.length_b   1.000
_cell.length_c   1.000
_cell.angle_alpha   90.00
_cell.angle_beta   90.00
_cell.angle_gamma   90.00
#
_symmetry.space_group_name_H-M   'P 1'
#
loop_
_entity.id
_entity.type
_entity.pdbx_description
1 polymer ?
#
loop_
_entity_poly.entity_id
_entity_poly.type
_entity_poly.pdbx_seq_one_letter_code
_entity_poly.pdbx_strand_id
1 'polypeptide(L)'
;LSKVRAETEYALEKGAVEIDAVFPYRNFLAGDYQTCADFVALISKITGKKHPSKIILETGVIEKAALIARAAGICIDNGANFIKTSTGKTPVSATPEAANVILETVASGRRNVGFKASGGIKTIDDAKKYLVLANAIMGWKWISSSNFRIGASSLLDNLIEVIERGY
;
A
#
# COMPACT_ATOMS: atom_id res chain seq x y z
N LEU A 1 -7.59 8.69 -17.56
CA LEU A 1 -8.21 7.43 -17.08
C LEU A 1 -8.27 6.34 -18.16
N SER A 2 -8.42 6.69 -19.47
CA SER A 2 -8.43 5.69 -20.56
C SER A 2 -7.18 4.81 -20.63
N LYS A 3 -5.99 5.40 -20.48
CA LYS A 3 -4.73 4.68 -20.42
C LYS A 3 -4.66 3.73 -19.22
N VAL A 4 -5.07 4.21 -18.04
CA VAL A 4 -5.12 3.39 -16.80
C VAL A 4 -6.01 2.18 -17.00
N ARG A 5 -7.19 2.37 -17.61
CA ARG A 5 -8.09 1.27 -17.97
C ARG A 5 -7.39 0.24 -18.85
N ALA A 6 -6.86 0.68 -19.98
CA ALA A 6 -6.23 -0.22 -20.95
C ALA A 6 -5.06 -1.01 -20.34
N GLU A 7 -4.20 -0.36 -19.55
CA GLU A 7 -3.07 -1.02 -18.89
C GLU A 7 -3.54 -2.03 -17.82
N THR A 8 -4.59 -1.70 -17.05
CA THR A 8 -5.13 -2.60 -16.03
C THR A 8 -5.79 -3.83 -16.66
N GLU A 9 -6.63 -3.63 -17.69
CA GLU A 9 -7.29 -4.70 -18.42
C GLU A 9 -6.26 -5.61 -19.10
N TYR A 10 -5.26 -5.04 -19.76
CA TYR A 10 -4.17 -5.79 -20.38
C TYR A 10 -3.38 -6.64 -19.39
N ALA A 11 -3.03 -6.07 -18.22
CA ALA A 11 -2.31 -6.82 -17.19
C ALA A 11 -3.11 -8.05 -16.73
N LEU A 12 -4.41 -7.89 -16.50
CA LEU A 12 -5.30 -8.99 -16.11
C LEU A 12 -5.44 -10.04 -17.20
N GLU A 13 -5.55 -9.64 -18.46
CA GLU A 13 -5.58 -10.55 -19.62
C GLU A 13 -4.28 -11.37 -19.74
N LYS A 14 -3.14 -10.78 -19.33
CA LYS A 14 -1.84 -11.47 -19.28
C LYS A 14 -1.63 -12.32 -18.02
N GLY A 15 -2.65 -12.46 -17.19
CA GLY A 15 -2.64 -13.35 -16.04
C GLY A 15 -2.20 -12.70 -14.73
N ALA A 16 -2.18 -11.37 -14.63
CA ALA A 16 -1.94 -10.72 -13.35
C ALA A 16 -3.03 -11.12 -12.35
N VAL A 17 -2.64 -11.54 -11.16
CA VAL A 17 -3.55 -11.93 -10.09
C VAL A 17 -3.85 -10.77 -9.13
N GLU A 18 -3.00 -9.75 -9.11
CA GLU A 18 -3.14 -8.53 -8.32
C GLU A 18 -2.64 -7.32 -9.13
N ILE A 19 -3.17 -6.14 -8.87
CA ILE A 19 -2.77 -4.90 -9.55
C ILE A 19 -2.23 -3.92 -8.51
N ASP A 20 -0.97 -3.50 -8.68
CA ASP A 20 -0.36 -2.38 -7.93
C ASP A 20 -0.38 -1.12 -8.81
N ALA A 21 -1.09 -0.08 -8.40
CA ALA A 21 -1.21 1.17 -9.16
C ALA A 21 -0.78 2.37 -8.33
N VAL A 22 -0.04 3.28 -8.95
CA VAL A 22 0.44 4.50 -8.27
C VAL A 22 -0.70 5.52 -8.23
N PHE A 23 -1.02 5.97 -7.02
CA PHE A 23 -1.99 7.04 -6.78
C PHE A 23 -1.62 8.31 -7.56
N PRO A 24 -2.54 9.03 -8.14
CA PRO A 24 -2.23 10.28 -8.86
C PRO A 24 -1.87 11.42 -7.89
N TYR A 25 -0.80 11.24 -7.12
CA TYR A 25 -0.37 12.14 -6.05
C TYR A 25 -0.13 13.58 -6.52
N ARG A 26 0.23 13.79 -7.80
CA ARG A 26 0.38 15.14 -8.35
C ARG A 26 -0.96 15.88 -8.42
N ASN A 27 -2.00 15.21 -8.91
CA ASN A 27 -3.37 15.74 -8.91
C ASN A 27 -3.85 15.98 -7.47
N PHE A 28 -3.59 15.01 -6.59
CA PHE A 28 -3.94 15.10 -5.18
C PHE A 28 -3.32 16.32 -4.50
N LEU A 29 -2.02 16.56 -4.70
CA LEU A 29 -1.31 17.72 -4.14
C LEU A 29 -1.77 19.05 -4.75
N ALA A 30 -2.29 19.02 -5.97
CA ALA A 30 -2.94 20.17 -6.62
C ALA A 30 -4.39 20.38 -6.16
N GLY A 31 -4.92 19.54 -5.27
CA GLY A 31 -6.30 19.64 -4.75
C GLY A 31 -7.38 18.94 -5.59
N ASP A 32 -6.99 18.27 -6.67
CA ASP A 32 -7.91 17.53 -7.55
C ASP A 32 -8.22 16.14 -6.97
N TYR A 33 -8.99 16.13 -5.90
CA TYR A 33 -9.37 14.91 -5.18
C TYR A 33 -10.37 14.05 -5.96
N GLN A 34 -11.18 14.67 -6.85
CA GLN A 34 -12.15 13.94 -7.66
C GLN A 34 -11.44 13.00 -8.65
N THR A 35 -10.45 13.50 -9.38
CA THR A 35 -9.63 12.65 -10.28
C THR A 35 -8.98 11.51 -9.53
N CYS A 36 -8.56 11.72 -8.27
CA CYS A 36 -7.98 10.67 -7.44
C CYS A 36 -9.02 9.59 -7.05
N ALA A 37 -10.21 10.02 -6.67
CA ALA A 37 -11.32 9.11 -6.36
C ALA A 37 -11.73 8.29 -7.59
N ASP A 38 -11.91 8.94 -8.74
CA ASP A 38 -12.27 8.29 -10.00
C ASP A 38 -11.20 7.27 -10.46
N PHE A 39 -9.92 7.58 -10.24
CA PHE A 39 -8.81 6.67 -10.53
C PHE A 39 -8.93 5.38 -9.70
N VAL A 40 -9.12 5.50 -8.39
CA VAL A 40 -9.22 4.33 -7.50
C VAL A 40 -10.47 3.53 -7.80
N ALA A 41 -11.62 4.20 -7.98
CA ALA A 41 -12.89 3.57 -8.33
C ALA A 41 -12.82 2.81 -9.66
N LEU A 42 -12.13 3.37 -10.66
CA LEU A 42 -11.93 2.73 -11.95
C LEU A 42 -11.16 1.41 -11.80
N ILE A 43 -10.02 1.43 -11.10
CA ILE A 43 -9.20 0.24 -10.88
C ILE A 43 -10.01 -0.80 -10.09
N SER A 44 -10.65 -0.40 -9.00
CA SER A 44 -11.49 -1.28 -8.19
C SER A 44 -12.62 -1.93 -9.00
N LYS A 45 -13.23 -1.18 -9.93
CA LYS A 45 -14.27 -1.70 -10.84
C LYS A 45 -13.72 -2.75 -11.80
N ILE A 46 -12.53 -2.53 -12.38
CA ILE A 46 -11.93 -3.44 -13.34
C ILE A 46 -11.45 -4.72 -12.66
N THR A 47 -10.77 -4.59 -11.52
CA THR A 47 -10.23 -5.74 -10.77
C THR A 47 -11.33 -6.57 -10.11
N GLY A 48 -12.43 -5.93 -9.74
CA GLY A 48 -13.58 -6.57 -9.11
C GLY A 48 -13.21 -7.27 -7.79
N LYS A 49 -13.94 -8.34 -7.46
CA LYS A 49 -13.67 -9.12 -6.22
C LYS A 49 -12.57 -10.16 -6.40
N LYS A 50 -12.23 -10.48 -7.65
CA LYS A 50 -11.33 -11.60 -7.97
C LYS A 50 -9.86 -11.22 -7.88
N HIS A 51 -9.51 -9.99 -8.21
CA HIS A 51 -8.14 -9.51 -8.28
C HIS A 51 -7.94 -8.35 -7.31
N PRO A 52 -7.19 -8.53 -6.20
CA PRO A 52 -6.95 -7.42 -5.28
C PRO A 52 -6.21 -6.26 -5.96
N SER A 53 -6.67 -5.04 -5.67
CA SER A 53 -5.99 -3.81 -6.07
C SER A 53 -5.20 -3.22 -4.91
N LYS A 54 -3.96 -2.82 -5.16
CA LYS A 54 -3.13 -2.06 -4.22
C LYS A 54 -2.85 -0.67 -4.78
N ILE A 55 -3.13 0.34 -3.97
CA ILE A 55 -2.88 1.73 -4.35
C ILE A 55 -1.64 2.23 -3.62
N ILE A 56 -0.64 2.66 -4.39
CA ILE A 56 0.64 3.16 -3.88
C ILE A 56 0.52 4.67 -3.70
N LEU A 57 0.52 5.14 -2.46
CA LEU A 57 0.34 6.55 -2.15
C LEU A 57 1.56 7.42 -2.53
N GLU A 58 2.77 6.85 -2.51
CA GLU A 58 4.05 7.55 -2.60
C GLU A 58 4.22 8.53 -1.43
N THR A 59 4.18 7.97 -0.22
CA THR A 59 4.15 8.74 1.03
C THR A 59 5.32 9.68 1.22
N GLY A 60 6.51 9.35 0.66
CA GLY A 60 7.68 10.22 0.68
C GLY A 60 7.54 11.48 -0.19
N VAL A 61 6.54 11.56 -1.06
CA VAL A 61 6.20 12.76 -1.84
C VAL A 61 5.04 13.53 -1.21
N ILE A 62 4.07 12.84 -0.61
CA ILE A 62 2.93 13.47 0.08
C ILE A 62 3.38 14.12 1.39
N GLU A 63 4.31 13.48 2.13
CA GLU A 63 5.00 13.92 3.35
C GLU A 63 4.08 14.19 4.56
N LYS A 64 3.10 15.08 4.43
CA LYS A 64 2.28 15.55 5.55
C LYS A 64 1.28 14.49 6.02
N ALA A 65 1.31 14.14 7.31
CA ALA A 65 0.43 13.15 7.94
C ALA A 65 -1.06 13.35 7.59
N ALA A 66 -1.57 14.56 7.68
CA ALA A 66 -2.97 14.88 7.35
C ALA A 66 -3.30 14.60 5.86
N LEU A 67 -2.34 14.82 4.95
CA LEU A 67 -2.52 14.51 3.54
C LEU A 67 -2.42 13.01 3.27
N ILE A 68 -1.52 12.28 3.95
CA ILE A 68 -1.43 10.83 3.87
C ILE A 68 -2.75 10.20 4.35
N ALA A 69 -3.29 10.64 5.50
CA ALA A 69 -4.58 10.16 5.98
C ALA A 69 -5.70 10.43 4.98
N ARG A 70 -5.76 11.63 4.39
CA ARG A 70 -6.76 11.97 3.36
C ARG A 70 -6.63 11.10 2.12
N ALA A 71 -5.43 10.89 1.60
CA ALA A 71 -5.18 10.03 0.45
C ALA A 71 -5.58 8.57 0.74
N ALA A 72 -5.24 8.06 1.93
CA ALA A 72 -5.66 6.75 2.40
C ALA A 72 -7.19 6.63 2.48
N GLY A 73 -7.87 7.64 3.04
CA GLY A 73 -9.33 7.72 3.09
C GLY A 73 -9.97 7.65 1.69
N ILE A 74 -9.47 8.44 0.74
CA ILE A 74 -9.93 8.38 -0.66
C ILE A 74 -9.80 6.96 -1.23
N CYS A 75 -8.67 6.27 -0.97
CA CYS A 75 -8.46 4.90 -1.44
C CYS A 75 -9.45 3.92 -0.80
N ILE A 76 -9.67 4.01 0.51
CA ILE A 76 -10.61 3.15 1.26
C ILE A 76 -12.04 3.33 0.72
N ASP A 77 -12.49 4.57 0.59
CA ASP A 77 -13.87 4.89 0.18
C ASP A 77 -14.16 4.48 -1.26
N ASN A 78 -13.14 4.45 -2.12
CA ASN A 78 -13.28 4.13 -3.55
C ASN A 78 -12.85 2.71 -3.93
N GLY A 79 -12.70 1.82 -2.95
CA GLY A 79 -12.67 0.39 -3.22
C GLY A 79 -11.31 -0.28 -3.25
N ALA A 80 -10.21 0.41 -2.91
CA ALA A 80 -8.91 -0.23 -2.78
C ALA A 80 -8.96 -1.43 -1.80
N ASN A 81 -8.25 -2.50 -2.13
CA ASN A 81 -8.11 -3.67 -1.25
C ASN A 81 -6.88 -3.53 -0.35
N PHE A 82 -5.82 -2.85 -0.83
CA PHE A 82 -4.63 -2.55 -0.07
C PHE A 82 -4.19 -1.10 -0.28
N ILE A 83 -3.59 -0.52 0.76
CA ILE A 83 -2.83 0.72 0.67
C ILE A 83 -1.35 0.38 0.84
N LYS A 84 -0.54 0.84 -0.11
CA LYS A 84 0.91 0.66 -0.11
C LYS A 84 1.60 2.01 0.06
N THR A 85 2.67 2.06 0.85
CA THR A 85 3.36 3.31 1.13
C THR A 85 4.02 3.91 -0.11
N SER A 86 4.88 3.17 -0.78
CA SER A 86 5.82 3.75 -1.75
C SER A 86 6.17 2.78 -2.89
N THR A 87 6.63 3.34 -4.00
CA THR A 87 7.19 2.58 -5.13
C THR A 87 8.59 2.05 -4.84
N GLY A 88 9.34 2.71 -3.96
CA GLY A 88 10.77 2.48 -3.74
C GLY A 88 11.67 3.21 -4.75
N LYS A 89 11.10 4.10 -5.57
CA LYS A 89 11.82 4.86 -6.63
C LYS A 89 12.02 6.34 -6.29
N THR A 90 11.54 6.77 -5.13
CA THR A 90 11.73 8.13 -4.61
C THR A 90 12.76 8.12 -3.49
N PRO A 91 13.42 9.26 -3.19
CA PRO A 91 14.45 9.32 -2.14
C PRO A 91 13.95 8.88 -0.77
N VAL A 92 12.72 9.24 -0.42
CA VAL A 92 12.04 8.79 0.80
C VAL A 92 10.98 7.76 0.43
N SER A 93 11.03 6.60 1.07
CA SER A 93 10.10 5.49 0.84
C SER A 93 9.22 5.24 2.08
N ALA A 94 9.06 3.99 2.51
CA ALA A 94 8.29 3.67 3.71
C ALA A 94 8.96 4.26 4.96
N THR A 95 8.15 4.91 5.81
CA THR A 95 8.55 5.32 7.15
C THR A 95 7.55 4.79 8.18
N PRO A 96 7.97 4.53 9.44
CA PRO A 96 7.04 4.14 10.51
C PRO A 96 5.93 5.17 10.74
N GLU A 97 6.24 6.46 10.60
CA GLU A 97 5.29 7.57 10.78
C GLU A 97 4.18 7.52 9.72
N ALA A 98 4.56 7.36 8.45
CA ALA A 98 3.59 7.22 7.36
C ALA A 98 2.76 5.93 7.50
N ALA A 99 3.40 4.83 7.92
CA ALA A 99 2.72 3.56 8.18
C ALA A 99 1.70 3.68 9.32
N ASN A 100 2.05 4.39 10.40
CA ASN A 100 1.14 4.68 11.52
C ASN A 100 -0.12 5.38 11.03
N VAL A 101 0.03 6.46 10.29
CA VAL A 101 -1.09 7.25 9.75
C VAL A 101 -2.01 6.40 8.87
N ILE A 102 -1.43 5.57 7.98
CA ILE A 102 -2.22 4.69 7.12
C ILE A 102 -2.97 3.64 7.94
N LEU A 103 -2.29 2.97 8.88
CA LEU A 103 -2.90 1.93 9.72
C LEU A 103 -4.02 2.48 10.60
N GLU A 104 -3.85 3.65 11.20
CA GLU A 104 -4.90 4.34 11.95
C GLU A 104 -6.10 4.70 11.06
N THR A 105 -5.84 5.14 9.83
CA THR A 105 -6.90 5.43 8.85
C THR A 105 -7.65 4.15 8.46
N VAL A 106 -6.93 3.05 8.26
CA VAL A 106 -7.52 1.74 7.99
C VAL A 106 -8.35 1.24 9.17
N ALA A 107 -7.82 1.36 10.40
CA ALA A 107 -8.51 0.93 11.63
C ALA A 107 -9.82 1.70 11.88
N SER A 108 -9.86 2.99 11.54
CA SER A 108 -11.06 3.82 11.66
C SER A 108 -12.03 3.67 10.48
N GLY A 109 -11.59 3.03 9.40
CA GLY A 109 -12.39 2.84 8.19
C GLY A 109 -13.49 1.79 8.35
N ARG A 110 -14.52 1.85 7.48
CA ARG A 110 -15.65 0.89 7.47
C ARG A 110 -15.37 -0.38 6.67
N ARG A 111 -14.25 -0.44 5.97
CA ARG A 111 -13.89 -1.56 5.08
C ARG A 111 -12.64 -2.26 5.61
N ASN A 112 -12.59 -3.57 5.43
CA ASN A 112 -11.37 -4.33 5.66
C ASN A 112 -10.41 -4.07 4.49
N VAL A 113 -9.41 -3.23 4.72
CA VAL A 113 -8.37 -2.85 3.75
C VAL A 113 -7.02 -3.27 4.30
N GLY A 114 -6.20 -3.89 3.46
CA GLY A 114 -4.87 -4.32 3.83
C GLY A 114 -3.85 -3.18 3.74
N PHE A 115 -2.68 -3.40 4.36
CA PHE A 115 -1.55 -2.48 4.35
C PHE A 115 -0.29 -3.17 3.81
N LYS A 116 0.50 -2.44 3.01
CA LYS A 116 1.81 -2.90 2.52
C LYS A 116 2.86 -1.81 2.75
N ALA A 117 3.80 -2.07 3.66
CA ALA A 117 5.01 -1.26 3.76
C ALA A 117 5.97 -1.61 2.62
N SER A 118 6.51 -0.64 1.90
CA SER A 118 7.37 -0.88 0.74
C SER A 118 8.41 0.20 0.52
N GLY A 119 9.63 -0.24 0.21
CA GLY A 119 10.79 0.60 -0.05
C GLY A 119 11.62 0.91 1.21
N GLY A 120 12.94 0.72 1.13
CA GLY A 120 13.86 0.98 2.23
C GLY A 120 13.93 -0.11 3.32
N ILE A 121 13.13 -1.17 3.23
CA ILE A 121 13.10 -2.27 4.21
C ILE A 121 14.08 -3.35 3.72
N LYS A 122 15.20 -3.51 4.43
CA LYS A 122 16.29 -4.39 4.00
C LYS A 122 16.58 -5.52 4.98
N THR A 123 16.31 -5.29 6.26
CA THR A 123 16.64 -6.22 7.36
C THR A 123 15.40 -6.66 8.11
N ILE A 124 15.55 -7.73 8.90
CA ILE A 124 14.50 -8.21 9.82
C ILE A 124 14.13 -7.11 10.81
N ASP A 125 15.10 -6.35 11.32
CA ASP A 125 14.83 -5.25 12.26
C ASP A 125 14.04 -4.12 11.60
N ASP A 126 14.26 -3.84 10.32
CA ASP A 126 13.41 -2.89 9.60
C ASP A 126 11.98 -3.42 9.46
N ALA A 127 11.82 -4.67 9.08
CA ALA A 127 10.51 -5.31 8.95
C ALA A 127 9.74 -5.37 10.27
N LYS A 128 10.46 -5.66 11.37
CA LYS A 128 9.92 -5.74 12.74
C LYS A 128 9.26 -4.44 13.18
N LYS A 129 9.79 -3.27 12.80
CA LYS A 129 9.18 -1.96 13.10
C LYS A 129 7.73 -1.88 12.62
N TYR A 130 7.48 -2.32 11.39
CA TYR A 130 6.14 -2.31 10.79
C TYR A 130 5.23 -3.39 11.36
N LEU A 131 5.77 -4.57 11.70
CA LEU A 131 5.00 -5.63 12.36
C LEU A 131 4.53 -5.21 13.76
N VAL A 132 5.43 -4.64 14.56
CA VAL A 132 5.11 -4.15 15.91
C VAL A 132 4.06 -3.05 15.83
N LEU A 133 4.21 -2.12 14.89
CA LEU A 133 3.25 -1.04 14.68
C LEU A 133 1.88 -1.58 14.25
N ALA A 134 1.84 -2.47 13.29
CA ALA A 134 0.59 -3.10 12.84
C ALA A 134 -0.09 -3.87 13.98
N ASN A 135 0.68 -4.58 14.81
CA ASN A 135 0.12 -5.25 15.98
C ASN A 135 -0.47 -4.29 17.01
N ALA A 136 0.20 -3.18 17.27
CA ALA A 136 -0.26 -2.18 18.24
C ALA A 136 -1.60 -1.54 17.85
N ILE A 137 -1.82 -1.33 16.55
CA ILE A 137 -3.02 -0.64 16.04
C ILE A 137 -4.13 -1.64 15.70
N MET A 138 -3.79 -2.74 15.02
CA MET A 138 -4.76 -3.67 14.43
C MET A 138 -4.89 -4.99 15.19
N GLY A 139 -3.91 -5.32 16.04
CA GLY A 139 -3.81 -6.60 16.76
C GLY A 139 -3.26 -7.75 15.90
N TRP A 140 -2.69 -8.78 16.57
CA TRP A 140 -2.06 -9.92 15.89
C TRP A 140 -2.98 -10.70 14.97
N LYS A 141 -4.25 -10.82 15.29
CA LYS A 141 -5.23 -11.54 14.48
C LYS A 141 -5.46 -10.93 13.10
N TRP A 142 -5.23 -9.61 12.98
CA TRP A 142 -5.36 -8.92 11.69
C TRP A 142 -4.15 -9.18 10.78
N ILE A 143 -2.96 -9.43 11.36
CA ILE A 143 -1.72 -9.63 10.61
C ILE A 143 -1.75 -10.99 9.92
N SER A 144 -1.99 -10.97 8.63
CA SER A 144 -2.03 -12.14 7.75
C SER A 144 -1.63 -11.74 6.32
N SER A 145 -1.37 -12.71 5.46
CA SER A 145 -1.09 -12.44 4.03
C SER A 145 -2.24 -11.72 3.31
N SER A 146 -3.44 -11.78 3.86
CA SER A 146 -4.61 -11.08 3.32
C SER A 146 -4.69 -9.61 3.72
N ASN A 147 -4.00 -9.19 4.78
CA ASN A 147 -4.13 -7.85 5.34
C ASN A 147 -2.81 -7.10 5.49
N PHE A 148 -1.69 -7.82 5.66
CA PHE A 148 -0.39 -7.20 5.92
C PHE A 148 0.69 -7.79 5.02
N ARG A 149 1.46 -6.91 4.36
CA ARG A 149 2.57 -7.32 3.51
C ARG A 149 3.75 -6.36 3.63
N ILE A 150 4.93 -6.87 3.33
CA ILE A 150 6.16 -6.09 3.19
C ILE A 150 6.65 -6.24 1.76
N GLY A 151 6.95 -5.12 1.12
CA GLY A 151 7.56 -5.07 -0.19
C GLY A 151 9.03 -4.72 -0.08
N ALA A 152 9.90 -5.70 -0.31
CA ALA A 152 11.34 -5.56 -0.21
C ALA A 152 12.05 -6.43 -1.26
N SER A 153 13.27 -6.07 -1.63
CA SER A 153 14.11 -6.87 -2.53
C SER A 153 15.10 -7.76 -1.77
N SER A 154 15.81 -7.20 -0.79
CA SER A 154 16.90 -7.89 -0.06
C SER A 154 16.48 -8.49 1.29
N LEU A 155 15.27 -8.21 1.76
CA LEU A 155 14.80 -8.74 3.04
C LEU A 155 14.71 -10.28 3.04
N LEU A 156 14.31 -10.88 1.91
CA LEU A 156 14.18 -12.33 1.80
C LEU A 156 15.54 -13.00 1.98
N ASP A 157 16.58 -12.48 1.33
CA ASP A 157 17.95 -13.01 1.45
C ASP A 157 18.42 -12.91 2.91
N ASN A 158 18.18 -11.77 3.55
CA ASN A 158 18.52 -11.57 4.96
C ASN A 158 17.75 -12.53 5.90
N LEU A 159 16.48 -12.81 5.61
CA LEU A 159 15.68 -13.78 6.36
C LEU A 159 16.24 -15.20 6.21
N ILE A 160 16.60 -15.60 4.99
CA ILE A 160 17.19 -16.91 4.70
C ILE A 160 18.51 -17.07 5.46
N GLU A 161 19.41 -16.08 5.37
CA GLU A 161 20.69 -16.10 6.09
C GLU A 161 20.51 -16.27 7.61
N VAL A 162 19.54 -15.58 8.19
CA VAL A 162 19.27 -15.65 9.63
C VAL A 162 18.75 -17.04 10.02
N ILE A 163 17.86 -17.62 9.22
CA ILE A 163 17.33 -18.98 9.47
C ILE A 163 18.45 -20.02 9.35
N GLU A 164 19.31 -19.90 8.33
CA GLU A 164 20.41 -20.85 8.08
C GLU A 164 21.50 -20.79 9.16
N ARG A 165 21.75 -19.63 9.76
CA ARG A 165 22.71 -19.46 10.85
C ARG A 165 22.23 -20.08 12.19
N GLY A 166 20.96 -20.44 12.28
CA GLY A 166 20.34 -21.02 13.48
C GLY A 166 20.23 -19.99 14.61
N TYR A 167 19.04 -19.57 14.91
CA TYR A 167 18.73 -18.92 16.19
C TYR A 167 18.59 -19.98 17.29
#